data_89dfb509d7558ca7f3a20b6768b578f1
#
_entry.id   89dfb509d7558ca7f3a20b6768b578f1
#
_cell.length_a   1.000
_cell.length_b   1.000
_cell.length_c   1.000
_cell.angle_alpha   90.00
_cell.angle_beta   90.00
_cell.angle_gamma   90.00
#
_symmetry.space_group_name_H-M   'P 1'
#
loop_
_entity.id
_entity.type
_entity.pdbx_description
1 polymer ?
#
loop_
_entity_poly.entity_id
_entity_poly.type
_entity_poly.pdbx_seq_one_letter_code
_entity_poly.pdbx_strand_id
1 'polypeptide(L)'
;MLAAKTVKRYIERCDEILENPSNETADPLVTEIVSVFQTDIEGLAYNLEAYNPYVGDYPINYVADLRLLRARLQKEFDALEPLVSTAERATEREKKIFISHATKDKDYVAAIVNLLESLGFIEDEIICSSIPPYCIPLDNSVFDWLANKFQHCDLHVIFALSKTYYRRPVCLNEMGAAWAMKHRWTAILLPGFEFNEISGCIDPAQVSIKLDDTNKDTLNYRLGELKDNLISEFGLRKISPSFWEKKRNEFLKHIEEVIQKKEQEENDAI
;
A
#
# COMPACT_ATOMS: atom_id res chain seq x y z
N MET A 1 14.14 22.89 9.62
CA MET A 1 13.97 22.42 8.24
C MET A 1 12.54 22.73 7.81
N LEU A 2 12.38 23.49 6.75
CA LEU A 2 11.10 23.95 6.23
C LEU A 2 10.27 22.76 5.75
N ALA A 3 9.05 22.58 6.27
CA ALA A 3 8.19 21.47 5.88
C ALA A 3 7.26 21.90 4.73
N ALA A 4 7.35 21.25 3.56
CA ALA A 4 6.55 21.57 2.38
C ALA A 4 5.04 21.64 2.68
N LYS A 5 4.50 20.75 3.52
CA LYS A 5 3.11 20.79 3.96
C LYS A 5 2.73 22.08 4.70
N THR A 6 3.67 22.62 5.49
CA THR A 6 3.47 23.91 6.20
C THR A 6 3.45 25.06 5.21
N VAL A 7 4.41 25.09 4.27
CA VAL A 7 4.47 26.14 3.24
C VAL A 7 3.19 26.13 2.39
N LYS A 8 2.74 24.96 1.92
CA LYS A 8 1.52 24.82 1.15
C LYS A 8 0.29 25.37 1.86
N ARG A 9 0.12 25.05 3.16
CA ARG A 9 -0.99 25.58 3.97
C ARG A 9 -1.00 27.12 4.02
N TYR A 10 0.17 27.76 4.11
CA TYR A 10 0.23 29.22 4.12
C TYR A 10 -0.01 29.83 2.75
N ILE A 11 0.37 29.16 1.66
CA ILE A 11 0.02 29.58 0.29
C ILE A 11 -1.51 29.57 0.13
N GLU A 12 -2.18 28.47 0.54
CA GLU A 12 -3.66 28.33 0.49
C GLU A 12 -4.34 29.46 1.29
N ARG A 13 -3.87 29.79 2.48
CA ARG A 13 -4.38 30.90 3.30
C ARG A 13 -4.16 32.29 2.62
N CYS A 14 -3.05 32.48 1.92
CA CYS A 14 -2.83 33.70 1.15
C CYS A 14 -3.84 33.78 0.01
N ASP A 15 -4.08 32.71 -0.71
CA ASP A 15 -5.01 32.67 -1.84
C ASP A 15 -6.45 32.95 -1.38
N GLU A 16 -6.90 32.40 -0.25
CA GLU A 16 -8.21 32.70 0.36
C GLU A 16 -8.42 34.20 0.66
N ILE A 17 -7.42 34.87 1.25
CA ILE A 17 -7.50 36.29 1.53
C ILE A 17 -7.43 37.12 0.24
N LEU A 18 -6.62 36.68 -0.74
CA LEU A 18 -6.45 37.40 -2.01
C LEU A 18 -7.63 37.27 -2.97
N GLU A 19 -8.59 36.39 -2.71
CA GLU A 19 -9.87 36.33 -3.42
C GLU A 19 -10.73 37.56 -3.12
N ASN A 20 -10.69 38.10 -1.88
CA ASN A 20 -11.40 39.34 -1.49
C ASN A 20 -10.50 40.17 -0.55
N PRO A 21 -9.47 40.84 -1.08
CA PRO A 21 -8.39 41.39 -0.29
C PRO A 21 -8.76 42.70 0.41
N SER A 22 -8.38 42.79 1.72
CA SER A 22 -8.37 44.04 2.47
C SER A 22 -7.10 44.09 3.34
N ASN A 23 -6.66 45.34 3.70
CA ASN A 23 -5.53 45.47 4.62
C ASN A 23 -5.84 44.87 6.01
N GLU A 24 -7.07 44.93 6.47
CA GLU A 24 -7.47 44.40 7.79
C GLU A 24 -7.35 42.87 7.83
N THR A 25 -7.60 42.16 6.72
CA THR A 25 -7.47 40.70 6.62
C THR A 25 -6.04 40.29 6.30
N ALA A 26 -5.28 41.09 5.56
CA ALA A 26 -3.90 40.80 5.14
C ALA A 26 -2.87 41.03 6.27
N ASP A 27 -3.02 42.06 7.08
CA ASP A 27 -2.06 42.42 8.14
C ASP A 27 -1.76 41.24 9.11
N PRO A 28 -2.75 40.58 9.72
CA PRO A 28 -2.46 39.50 10.65
C PRO A 28 -1.70 38.34 9.97
N LEU A 29 -2.02 38.02 8.72
CA LEU A 29 -1.37 36.93 8.00
C LEU A 29 0.05 37.30 7.56
N VAL A 30 0.29 38.54 7.12
CA VAL A 30 1.64 39.03 6.80
C VAL A 30 2.56 38.91 8.03
N THR A 31 2.09 39.37 9.18
CA THR A 31 2.84 39.32 10.44
C THR A 31 3.12 37.87 10.86
N GLU A 32 2.12 36.98 10.74
CA GLU A 32 2.26 35.56 11.07
C GLU A 32 3.26 34.84 10.14
N ILE A 33 3.18 35.07 8.82
CA ILE A 33 4.11 34.46 7.84
C ILE A 33 5.55 34.87 8.13
N VAL A 34 5.80 36.17 8.35
CA VAL A 34 7.16 36.62 8.65
C VAL A 34 7.67 36.01 9.95
N SER A 35 6.84 35.95 10.99
CA SER A 35 7.23 35.34 12.28
C SER A 35 7.57 33.87 12.14
N VAL A 36 6.81 33.12 11.33
CA VAL A 36 6.99 31.67 11.15
C VAL A 36 8.20 31.32 10.28
N PHE A 37 8.41 32.06 9.21
CA PHE A 37 9.36 31.67 8.16
C PHE A 37 10.65 32.52 8.06
N GLN A 38 10.79 33.62 8.81
CA GLN A 38 11.95 34.52 8.70
C GLN A 38 13.28 33.83 9.00
N THR A 39 13.29 32.76 9.78
CA THR A 39 14.51 32.01 10.11
C THR A 39 14.86 30.97 9.05
N ASP A 40 13.87 30.46 8.32
CA ASP A 40 14.03 29.40 7.32
C ASP A 40 14.17 29.96 5.90
N ILE A 41 13.62 31.18 5.63
CA ILE A 41 13.67 31.85 4.32
C ILE A 41 14.46 33.16 4.46
N GLU A 42 15.70 33.15 3.96
CA GLU A 42 16.55 34.31 3.97
C GLU A 42 15.93 35.48 3.21
N GLY A 43 15.92 36.64 3.84
CA GLY A 43 15.40 37.88 3.24
C GLY A 43 13.87 37.89 3.03
N LEU A 44 13.11 37.03 3.74
CA LEU A 44 11.65 36.96 3.59
C LEU A 44 10.95 38.27 3.76
N ALA A 45 11.36 39.09 4.76
CA ALA A 45 10.79 40.39 5.03
C ALA A 45 11.37 41.52 4.14
N TYR A 46 12.36 41.22 3.31
CA TYR A 46 12.96 42.22 2.43
C TYR A 46 11.97 42.74 1.40
N ASN A 47 11.88 44.08 1.25
CA ASN A 47 10.92 44.80 0.38
C ASN A 47 9.43 44.70 0.81
N LEU A 48 9.12 44.22 2.00
CA LEU A 48 7.77 44.37 2.53
C LEU A 48 7.60 45.80 3.10
N GLU A 49 6.48 46.46 2.81
CA GLU A 49 6.19 47.78 3.35
C GLU A 49 6.05 47.75 4.86
N ALA A 50 5.45 46.72 5.43
CA ALA A 50 5.25 46.51 6.86
C ALA A 50 6.59 46.42 7.66
N TYR A 51 7.68 46.06 7.00
CA TYR A 51 9.01 45.84 7.62
C TYR A 51 10.06 46.83 7.07
N ASN A 52 9.66 47.82 6.29
CA ASN A 52 10.56 48.83 5.74
C ASN A 52 10.70 50.01 6.72
N PRO A 53 11.88 50.25 7.35
CA PRO A 53 12.05 51.33 8.30
C PRO A 53 11.99 52.73 7.67
N TYR A 54 11.99 52.84 6.35
CA TYR A 54 11.94 54.09 5.58
C TYR A 54 10.53 54.41 5.03
N VAL A 55 9.52 53.60 5.27
CA VAL A 55 8.11 53.94 4.98
C VAL A 55 7.67 54.93 6.05
N GLY A 56 7.50 56.21 5.66
CA GLY A 56 7.05 57.26 6.56
C GLY A 56 5.58 57.10 6.98
N ASP A 57 4.87 58.20 7.30
CA ASP A 57 3.47 58.22 7.78
C ASP A 57 2.43 57.75 6.72
N TYR A 58 2.84 57.01 5.70
CA TYR A 58 1.91 56.45 4.69
C TYR A 58 1.26 55.16 5.16
N PRO A 59 -0.02 54.91 4.83
CA PRO A 59 -0.67 53.67 5.20
C PRO A 59 0.03 52.48 4.50
N ILE A 60 0.40 51.48 5.28
CA ILE A 60 1.04 50.25 4.79
C ILE A 60 0.07 49.48 3.90
N ASN A 61 0.56 49.00 2.76
CA ASN A 61 -0.19 48.14 1.85
C ASN A 61 0.04 46.67 2.14
N TYR A 62 -0.61 46.14 3.17
CA TYR A 62 -0.49 44.73 3.58
C TYR A 62 -0.96 43.76 2.49
N VAL A 63 -1.86 44.14 1.60
CA VAL A 63 -2.27 43.33 0.47
C VAL A 63 -1.13 43.15 -0.54
N ALA A 64 -0.33 44.20 -0.77
CA ALA A 64 0.86 44.11 -1.63
C ALA A 64 1.91 43.20 -0.98
N ASP A 65 2.15 43.35 0.31
CA ASP A 65 3.08 42.51 1.08
C ASP A 65 2.65 41.06 1.08
N LEU A 66 1.33 40.77 1.22
CA LEU A 66 0.80 39.41 1.18
C LEU A 66 1.01 38.75 -0.18
N ARG A 67 0.82 39.50 -1.29
CA ARG A 67 1.10 38.98 -2.65
C ARG A 67 2.58 38.65 -2.82
N LEU A 68 3.47 39.46 -2.28
CA LEU A 68 4.93 39.26 -2.34
C LEU A 68 5.32 38.03 -1.54
N LEU A 69 4.80 37.90 -0.32
CA LEU A 69 5.01 36.72 0.53
C LEU A 69 4.49 35.44 -0.10
N ARG A 70 3.27 35.49 -0.64
CA ARG A 70 2.68 34.35 -1.35
C ARG A 70 3.59 33.88 -2.51
N ALA A 71 4.12 34.81 -3.32
CA ALA A 71 5.01 34.47 -4.43
C ALA A 71 6.35 33.86 -3.92
N ARG A 72 6.89 34.36 -2.82
CA ARG A 72 8.10 33.81 -2.20
C ARG A 72 7.87 32.41 -1.64
N LEU A 73 6.77 32.20 -0.92
CA LEU A 73 6.39 30.90 -0.41
C LEU A 73 6.20 29.89 -1.55
N GLN A 74 5.61 30.31 -2.68
CA GLN A 74 5.47 29.46 -3.85
C GLN A 74 6.83 29.03 -4.40
N LYS A 75 7.77 29.95 -4.53
CA LYS A 75 9.12 29.63 -5.00
C LYS A 75 9.83 28.62 -4.09
N GLU A 76 9.68 28.78 -2.77
CA GLU A 76 10.24 27.84 -1.80
C GLU A 76 9.54 26.48 -1.87
N PHE A 77 8.21 26.46 -2.04
CA PHE A 77 7.44 25.26 -2.21
C PHE A 77 7.87 24.49 -3.48
N ASP A 78 8.00 25.18 -4.61
CA ASP A 78 8.44 24.60 -5.88
C ASP A 78 9.88 24.02 -5.79
N ALA A 79 10.74 24.61 -4.95
CA ALA A 79 12.06 24.08 -4.69
C ALA A 79 12.05 22.84 -3.77
N LEU A 80 11.08 22.73 -2.87
CA LEU A 80 10.92 21.62 -1.94
C LEU A 80 10.14 20.45 -2.57
N GLU A 81 9.23 20.70 -3.50
CA GLU A 81 8.36 19.70 -4.10
C GLU A 81 9.14 18.54 -4.76
N PRO A 82 10.22 18.76 -5.55
CA PRO A 82 11.03 17.67 -6.07
C PRO A 82 11.70 16.82 -4.99
N LEU A 83 12.12 17.47 -3.87
CA LEU A 83 12.74 16.78 -2.74
C LEU A 83 11.71 15.97 -1.93
N VAL A 84 10.51 16.51 -1.77
CA VAL A 84 9.39 15.83 -1.10
C VAL A 84 8.88 14.68 -1.96
N SER A 85 8.69 14.88 -3.27
CA SER A 85 8.27 13.81 -4.19
C SER A 85 9.30 12.69 -4.26
N THR A 86 10.58 13.00 -4.17
CA THR A 86 11.67 12.01 -4.12
C THR A 86 11.73 11.32 -2.76
N ALA A 87 11.52 12.05 -1.66
CA ALA A 87 11.48 11.49 -0.32
C ALA A 87 10.19 10.69 -0.06
N GLU A 88 9.05 11.14 -0.56
CA GLU A 88 7.78 10.39 -0.49
C GLU A 88 7.85 9.13 -1.36
N ARG A 89 8.43 9.18 -2.56
CA ARG A 89 8.73 7.99 -3.37
C ARG A 89 9.75 7.07 -2.72
N ALA A 90 10.73 7.62 -2.01
CA ALA A 90 11.72 6.83 -1.26
C ALA A 90 11.14 6.23 0.04
N THR A 91 9.99 6.74 0.54
CA THR A 91 9.28 6.20 1.71
C THR A 91 8.06 5.37 1.33
N GLU A 92 7.56 5.48 0.11
CA GLU A 92 6.49 4.63 -0.40
C GLU A 92 7.10 3.28 -0.82
N ARG A 93 7.04 2.32 0.10
CA ARG A 93 7.50 0.95 -0.15
C ARG A 93 6.71 0.38 -1.32
N GLU A 94 7.42 -0.27 -2.24
CA GLU A 94 6.80 -0.96 -3.36
C GLU A 94 5.82 -2.01 -2.85
N LYS A 95 4.56 -1.94 -3.28
CA LYS A 95 3.53 -2.89 -2.87
C LYS A 95 3.66 -4.17 -3.65
N LYS A 96 3.68 -5.30 -2.95
CA LYS A 96 3.73 -6.63 -3.59
C LYS A 96 2.85 -7.62 -2.83
N ILE A 97 2.33 -8.59 -3.56
CA ILE A 97 1.72 -9.79 -2.96
C ILE A 97 2.82 -10.83 -2.77
N PHE A 98 2.93 -11.38 -1.56
CA PHE A 98 3.76 -12.54 -1.28
C PHE A 98 2.87 -13.75 -0.94
N ILE A 99 3.00 -14.85 -1.69
CA ILE A 99 2.24 -16.07 -1.44
C ILE A 99 3.12 -17.06 -0.70
N SER A 100 2.93 -17.13 0.62
CA SER A 100 3.59 -18.11 1.49
C SER A 100 2.85 -19.44 1.45
N HIS A 101 3.52 -20.50 1.03
CA HIS A 101 2.93 -21.82 0.84
C HIS A 101 3.96 -22.94 0.92
N ALA A 102 3.49 -24.16 1.16
CA ALA A 102 4.34 -25.33 1.03
C ALA A 102 4.44 -25.78 -0.45
N THR A 103 5.61 -26.16 -0.92
CA THR A 103 5.85 -26.55 -2.33
C THR A 103 4.91 -27.65 -2.84
N LYS A 104 4.46 -28.56 -1.95
CA LYS A 104 3.48 -29.62 -2.29
C LYS A 104 2.10 -29.06 -2.63
N ASP A 105 1.80 -27.84 -2.26
CA ASP A 105 0.51 -27.17 -2.48
C ASP A 105 0.49 -26.30 -3.75
N LYS A 106 1.55 -26.38 -4.56
CA LYS A 106 1.77 -25.53 -5.75
C LYS A 106 0.59 -25.50 -6.72
N ASP A 107 -0.15 -26.62 -6.88
CA ASP A 107 -1.27 -26.68 -7.83
C ASP A 107 -2.43 -25.78 -7.38
N TYR A 108 -2.73 -25.75 -6.08
CA TYR A 108 -3.72 -24.82 -5.52
C TYR A 108 -3.24 -23.37 -5.63
N VAL A 109 -1.92 -23.15 -5.37
CA VAL A 109 -1.32 -21.82 -5.42
C VAL A 109 -1.28 -21.27 -6.85
N ALA A 110 -1.10 -22.12 -7.86
CA ALA A 110 -1.19 -21.73 -9.26
C ALA A 110 -2.58 -21.17 -9.59
N ALA A 111 -3.65 -21.78 -9.06
CA ALA A 111 -5.01 -21.24 -9.22
C ALA A 111 -5.15 -19.85 -8.55
N ILE A 112 -4.56 -19.66 -7.36
CA ILE A 112 -4.56 -18.36 -6.67
C ILE A 112 -3.83 -17.32 -7.51
N VAL A 113 -2.64 -17.63 -8.05
CA VAL A 113 -1.89 -16.74 -8.94
C VAL A 113 -2.73 -16.34 -10.16
N ASN A 114 -3.33 -17.29 -10.85
CA ASN A 114 -4.20 -17.02 -12.01
C ASN A 114 -5.40 -16.13 -11.64
N LEU A 115 -5.95 -16.28 -10.44
CA LEU A 115 -7.00 -15.39 -9.94
C LEU A 115 -6.45 -13.96 -9.76
N LEU A 116 -5.27 -13.78 -9.16
CA LEU A 116 -4.62 -12.48 -8.99
C LEU A 116 -4.33 -11.79 -10.33
N GLU A 117 -3.77 -12.52 -11.30
CA GLU A 117 -3.58 -12.01 -12.67
C GLU A 117 -4.89 -11.52 -13.30
N SER A 118 -5.98 -12.25 -13.08
CA SER A 118 -7.30 -11.84 -13.57
C SER A 118 -7.84 -10.56 -12.93
N LEU A 119 -7.34 -10.18 -11.75
CA LEU A 119 -7.62 -8.91 -11.09
C LEU A 119 -6.79 -7.75 -11.65
N GLY A 120 -5.74 -8.04 -12.44
CA GLY A 120 -4.86 -7.05 -13.06
C GLY A 120 -3.47 -6.95 -12.43
N PHE A 121 -3.10 -7.87 -11.53
CA PHE A 121 -1.73 -7.95 -11.03
C PHE A 121 -0.77 -8.37 -12.14
N ILE A 122 0.41 -7.74 -12.17
CA ILE A 122 1.49 -8.04 -13.11
C ILE A 122 2.60 -8.86 -12.42
N GLU A 123 3.51 -9.40 -13.23
CA GLU A 123 4.60 -10.26 -12.77
C GLU A 123 5.41 -9.65 -11.63
N ASP A 124 5.76 -8.37 -11.74
CA ASP A 124 6.56 -7.67 -10.73
C ASP A 124 5.84 -7.46 -9.39
N GLU A 125 4.52 -7.56 -9.36
CA GLU A 125 3.72 -7.34 -8.14
C GLU A 125 3.46 -8.62 -7.34
N ILE A 126 3.79 -9.80 -7.90
CA ILE A 126 3.57 -11.10 -7.26
C ILE A 126 4.91 -11.75 -6.92
N ILE A 127 5.03 -12.30 -5.72
CA ILE A 127 6.15 -13.13 -5.28
C ILE A 127 5.60 -14.51 -4.90
N CYS A 128 6.03 -15.54 -5.65
CA CYS A 128 5.64 -16.93 -5.40
C CYS A 128 6.81 -17.86 -5.73
N SER A 129 7.52 -18.36 -4.72
CA SER A 129 8.80 -19.05 -4.88
C SER A 129 8.75 -20.35 -5.70
N SER A 130 7.57 -20.97 -5.88
CA SER A 130 7.42 -22.26 -6.56
C SER A 130 6.79 -22.18 -7.96
N ILE A 131 6.38 -20.99 -8.41
CA ILE A 131 5.64 -20.81 -9.66
C ILE A 131 6.35 -19.78 -10.56
N PRO A 132 6.99 -20.20 -11.68
CA PRO A 132 7.48 -19.28 -12.68
C PRO A 132 6.33 -18.47 -13.34
N PRO A 133 6.54 -17.19 -13.67
CA PRO A 133 7.79 -16.43 -13.57
C PRO A 133 8.03 -15.77 -12.21
N TYR A 134 7.13 -15.92 -11.23
CA TYR A 134 7.09 -15.24 -9.92
C TYR A 134 8.17 -15.73 -8.93
N CYS A 135 9.10 -16.55 -9.41
CA CYS A 135 10.14 -17.17 -8.60
C CYS A 135 11.23 -16.18 -8.18
N ILE A 136 11.97 -16.58 -7.15
CA ILE A 136 13.21 -15.91 -6.76
C ILE A 136 14.21 -16.00 -7.92
N PRO A 137 14.84 -14.87 -8.34
CA PRO A 137 15.81 -14.88 -9.43
C PRO A 137 17.01 -15.79 -9.17
N LEU A 138 17.61 -16.33 -10.23
CA LEU A 138 18.83 -17.14 -10.14
C LEU A 138 19.93 -16.39 -9.39
N ASP A 139 20.85 -17.15 -8.79
CA ASP A 139 22.02 -16.65 -8.06
C ASP A 139 21.73 -15.84 -6.80
N ASN A 140 20.47 -15.82 -6.33
CA ASN A 140 20.10 -15.22 -5.05
C ASN A 140 19.98 -16.28 -3.95
N SER A 141 20.46 -15.93 -2.73
CA SER A 141 20.08 -16.65 -1.52
C SER A 141 18.60 -16.48 -1.26
N VAL A 142 17.84 -17.57 -1.17
CA VAL A 142 16.38 -17.52 -0.92
C VAL A 142 16.07 -16.71 0.34
N PHE A 143 16.81 -16.95 1.42
CA PHE A 143 16.55 -16.30 2.70
C PHE A 143 16.90 -14.81 2.67
N ASP A 144 18.05 -14.44 2.09
CA ASP A 144 18.47 -13.04 2.03
C ASP A 144 17.54 -12.23 1.10
N TRP A 145 17.13 -12.83 -0.01
CA TRP A 145 16.22 -12.20 -0.94
C TRP A 145 14.84 -11.96 -0.30
N LEU A 146 14.27 -12.96 0.36
CA LEU A 146 13.00 -12.84 1.08
C LEU A 146 13.12 -11.82 2.22
N ALA A 147 14.17 -11.89 3.05
CA ALA A 147 14.40 -10.93 4.12
C ALA A 147 14.45 -9.48 3.59
N ASN A 148 15.11 -9.26 2.45
CA ASN A 148 15.14 -7.97 1.79
C ASN A 148 13.74 -7.51 1.37
N LYS A 149 12.93 -8.39 0.77
CA LYS A 149 11.54 -8.06 0.38
C LYS A 149 10.67 -7.73 1.58
N PHE A 150 10.75 -8.52 2.65
CA PHE A 150 10.03 -8.23 3.90
C PHE A 150 10.42 -6.87 4.51
N GLN A 151 11.70 -6.48 4.43
CA GLN A 151 12.18 -5.22 5.00
C GLN A 151 11.82 -3.99 4.16
N HIS A 152 11.83 -4.12 2.81
CA HIS A 152 11.80 -2.96 1.91
C HIS A 152 10.52 -2.81 1.11
N CYS A 153 9.67 -3.87 1.01
CA CYS A 153 8.38 -3.79 0.34
C CYS A 153 7.22 -3.64 1.35
N ASP A 154 6.12 -3.07 0.89
CA ASP A 154 4.82 -3.12 1.58
C ASP A 154 4.09 -4.38 1.09
N LEU A 155 4.24 -5.47 1.85
CA LEU A 155 3.71 -6.77 1.45
C LEU A 155 2.27 -6.97 1.92
N HIS A 156 1.43 -7.48 1.01
CA HIS A 156 0.23 -8.23 1.38
C HIS A 156 0.53 -9.72 1.30
N VAL A 157 0.58 -10.39 2.43
CA VAL A 157 0.95 -11.81 2.49
C VAL A 157 -0.30 -12.68 2.38
N ILE A 158 -0.34 -13.56 1.38
CA ILE A 158 -1.37 -14.60 1.28
C ILE A 158 -0.79 -15.89 1.86
N PHE A 159 -1.31 -16.33 3.00
CA PHE A 159 -0.95 -17.61 3.60
C PHE A 159 -1.83 -18.71 3.02
N ALA A 160 -1.29 -19.60 2.18
CA ALA A 160 -1.97 -20.79 1.70
C ALA A 160 -1.75 -21.92 2.73
N LEU A 161 -2.67 -21.99 3.71
CA LEU A 161 -2.54 -22.85 4.88
C LEU A 161 -2.96 -24.28 4.56
N SER A 162 -2.10 -25.24 4.93
CA SER A 162 -2.35 -26.68 4.84
C SER A 162 -1.66 -27.42 5.97
N LYS A 163 -1.95 -28.71 6.16
CA LYS A 163 -1.18 -29.56 7.08
C LYS A 163 0.29 -29.61 6.72
N THR A 164 0.62 -29.54 5.43
CA THR A 164 2.00 -29.51 4.94
C THR A 164 2.68 -28.18 5.26
N TYR A 165 1.96 -27.05 5.17
CA TYR A 165 2.46 -25.72 5.53
C TYR A 165 3.02 -25.71 6.94
N TYR A 166 2.27 -26.20 7.93
CA TYR A 166 2.67 -26.21 9.35
C TYR A 166 3.79 -27.20 9.68
N ARG A 167 4.13 -28.11 8.75
CA ARG A 167 5.28 -29.01 8.88
C ARG A 167 6.56 -28.44 8.27
N ARG A 168 6.51 -27.26 7.65
CA ARG A 168 7.65 -26.64 6.97
C ARG A 168 8.18 -25.46 7.77
N PRO A 169 9.38 -25.54 8.38
CA PRO A 169 9.96 -24.47 9.17
C PRO A 169 10.05 -23.14 8.40
N VAL A 170 10.35 -23.18 7.10
CA VAL A 170 10.42 -21.99 6.24
C VAL A 170 9.10 -21.24 6.22
N CYS A 171 7.98 -21.95 6.04
CA CYS A 171 6.64 -21.32 6.03
C CYS A 171 6.31 -20.66 7.38
N LEU A 172 6.69 -21.29 8.50
CA LEU A 172 6.49 -20.73 9.83
C LEU A 172 7.37 -19.50 10.08
N ASN A 173 8.60 -19.49 9.55
CA ASN A 173 9.48 -18.33 9.62
C ASN A 173 8.90 -17.15 8.82
N GLU A 174 8.37 -17.40 7.63
CA GLU A 174 7.68 -16.38 6.80
C GLU A 174 6.45 -15.82 7.51
N MET A 175 5.65 -16.68 8.14
CA MET A 175 4.51 -16.28 8.97
C MET A 175 4.94 -15.37 10.12
N GLY A 176 5.99 -15.76 10.85
CA GLY A 176 6.55 -14.99 11.95
C GLY A 176 7.11 -13.64 11.48
N ALA A 177 7.79 -13.61 10.32
CA ALA A 177 8.30 -12.37 9.74
C ALA A 177 7.18 -11.40 9.35
N ALA A 178 6.13 -11.89 8.68
CA ALA A 178 4.97 -11.07 8.32
C ALA A 178 4.30 -10.46 9.56
N TRP A 179 4.12 -11.25 10.61
CA TRP A 179 3.54 -10.80 11.88
C TRP A 179 4.43 -9.76 12.57
N ALA A 180 5.74 -10.04 12.70
CA ALA A 180 6.67 -9.16 13.40
C ALA A 180 6.84 -7.80 12.69
N MET A 181 6.81 -7.80 11.37
CA MET A 181 6.95 -6.61 10.54
C MET A 181 5.60 -5.91 10.25
N LYS A 182 4.49 -6.43 10.81
CA LYS A 182 3.14 -5.87 10.68
C LYS A 182 2.67 -5.73 9.23
N HIS A 183 3.07 -6.67 8.37
CA HIS A 183 2.53 -6.74 7.02
C HIS A 183 1.04 -7.13 7.05
N ARG A 184 0.30 -6.66 6.06
CA ARG A 184 -1.08 -7.10 5.85
C ARG A 184 -1.08 -8.55 5.39
N TRP A 185 -2.12 -9.29 5.75
CA TRP A 185 -2.20 -10.67 5.33
C TRP A 185 -3.64 -11.17 5.20
N THR A 186 -3.81 -12.19 4.38
CA THR A 186 -5.03 -12.98 4.23
C THR A 186 -4.68 -14.46 4.35
N ALA A 187 -5.42 -15.20 5.17
CA ALA A 187 -5.29 -16.64 5.24
C ALA A 187 -6.29 -17.32 4.30
N ILE A 188 -5.80 -18.22 3.47
CA ILE A 188 -6.59 -19.10 2.60
C ILE A 188 -6.32 -20.54 3.06
N LEU A 189 -7.34 -21.18 3.61
CA LEU A 189 -7.30 -22.57 4.01
C LEU A 189 -7.47 -23.43 2.76
N LEU A 190 -6.43 -24.22 2.46
CA LEU A 190 -6.46 -25.15 1.35
C LEU A 190 -7.34 -26.36 1.68
N PRO A 191 -7.87 -27.09 0.67
CA PRO A 191 -8.75 -28.23 0.88
C PRO A 191 -8.21 -29.27 1.86
N GLY A 192 -9.04 -29.71 2.79
CA GLY A 192 -8.68 -30.65 3.86
C GLY A 192 -7.96 -30.05 5.06
N PHE A 193 -7.91 -28.70 5.17
CA PHE A 193 -7.39 -27.99 6.35
C PHE A 193 -8.51 -27.22 7.05
N GLU A 194 -8.59 -27.33 8.37
CA GLU A 194 -9.69 -26.82 9.16
C GLU A 194 -9.29 -25.58 10.01
N PHE A 195 -10.28 -24.73 10.34
CA PHE A 195 -10.06 -23.51 11.16
C PHE A 195 -9.42 -23.80 12.51
N ASN A 196 -9.76 -24.93 13.13
CA ASN A 196 -9.20 -25.33 14.43
C ASN A 196 -7.76 -25.86 14.36
N GLU A 197 -7.23 -26.06 13.15
CA GLU A 197 -5.83 -26.43 12.90
C GLU A 197 -4.91 -25.20 12.75
N ILE A 198 -5.49 -24.00 12.66
CA ILE A 198 -4.71 -22.74 12.59
C ILE A 198 -3.96 -22.54 13.90
N SER A 199 -2.66 -22.25 13.79
CA SER A 199 -1.79 -22.02 14.94
C SER A 199 -0.67 -21.02 14.61
N GLY A 200 0.17 -20.71 15.60
CA GLY A 200 1.28 -19.78 15.42
C GLY A 200 0.84 -18.31 15.59
N CYS A 201 1.27 -17.44 14.67
CA CYS A 201 1.01 -15.99 14.76
C CYS A 201 -0.32 -15.56 14.14
N ILE A 202 -1.06 -16.48 13.51
CA ILE A 202 -2.38 -16.20 12.93
C ILE A 202 -3.43 -16.48 14.01
N ASP A 203 -4.26 -15.48 14.28
CA ASP A 203 -5.39 -15.64 15.19
C ASP A 203 -6.48 -16.50 14.53
N PRO A 204 -6.84 -17.68 15.10
CA PRO A 204 -7.92 -18.52 14.55
C PRO A 204 -9.28 -17.84 14.49
N ALA A 205 -9.50 -16.80 15.32
CA ALA A 205 -10.72 -16.00 15.30
C ALA A 205 -10.77 -15.00 14.12
N GLN A 206 -9.62 -14.75 13.46
CA GLN A 206 -9.59 -13.89 12.31
C GLN A 206 -10.21 -14.58 11.11
N VAL A 207 -11.04 -13.82 10.39
CA VAL A 207 -11.76 -14.32 9.22
C VAL A 207 -10.78 -14.75 8.12
N SER A 208 -10.93 -16.00 7.68
CA SER A 208 -10.13 -16.64 6.65
C SER A 208 -11.02 -17.20 5.54
N ILE A 209 -10.43 -17.54 4.39
CA ILE A 209 -11.15 -18.15 3.26
C ILE A 209 -10.88 -19.64 3.27
N LYS A 210 -11.92 -20.47 3.37
CA LYS A 210 -11.80 -21.93 3.24
C LYS A 210 -12.22 -22.36 1.84
N LEU A 211 -11.30 -22.94 1.04
CA LEU A 211 -11.55 -23.22 -0.37
C LEU A 211 -12.50 -24.38 -0.61
N ASP A 212 -12.58 -25.33 0.31
CA ASP A 212 -13.52 -26.45 0.31
C ASP A 212 -14.73 -26.22 1.22
N ASP A 213 -15.08 -24.96 1.49
CA ASP A 213 -16.28 -24.62 2.26
C ASP A 213 -17.53 -25.19 1.58
N THR A 214 -18.31 -25.93 2.34
CA THR A 214 -19.59 -26.50 1.88
C THR A 214 -20.64 -25.42 1.60
N ASN A 215 -20.55 -24.28 2.29
CA ASN A 215 -21.39 -23.12 2.03
C ASN A 215 -20.77 -22.25 0.91
N LYS A 216 -21.21 -22.53 -0.32
CA LYS A 216 -20.71 -21.80 -1.50
C LYS A 216 -21.00 -20.31 -1.48
N ASP A 217 -22.08 -19.87 -0.83
CA ASP A 217 -22.42 -18.43 -0.72
C ASP A 217 -21.41 -17.72 0.18
N THR A 218 -21.03 -18.34 1.29
CA THR A 218 -19.97 -17.81 2.18
C THR A 218 -18.64 -17.74 1.44
N LEU A 219 -18.23 -18.80 0.73
CA LEU A 219 -16.99 -18.81 -0.05
C LEU A 219 -16.99 -17.72 -1.13
N ASN A 220 -18.08 -17.60 -1.88
CA ASN A 220 -18.24 -16.59 -2.92
C ASN A 220 -18.15 -15.16 -2.35
N TYR A 221 -18.78 -14.93 -1.21
CA TYR A 221 -18.72 -13.65 -0.50
C TYR A 221 -17.29 -13.31 -0.06
N ARG A 222 -16.58 -14.25 0.57
CA ARG A 222 -15.20 -14.07 1.02
C ARG A 222 -14.21 -13.81 -0.11
N LEU A 223 -14.35 -14.51 -1.22
CA LEU A 223 -13.55 -14.24 -2.43
C LEU A 223 -13.86 -12.85 -3.01
N GLY A 224 -15.12 -12.40 -2.90
CA GLY A 224 -15.51 -11.02 -3.26
C GLY A 224 -14.83 -9.97 -2.39
N GLU A 225 -14.83 -10.19 -1.06
CA GLU A 225 -14.12 -9.29 -0.11
C GLU A 225 -12.62 -9.24 -0.41
N LEU A 226 -11.97 -10.40 -0.65
CA LEU A 226 -10.55 -10.44 -1.03
C LEU A 226 -10.29 -9.59 -2.27
N LYS A 227 -11.08 -9.79 -3.34
CA LYS A 227 -10.98 -9.01 -4.57
C LYS A 227 -11.11 -7.50 -4.29
N ASP A 228 -12.13 -7.07 -3.54
CA ASP A 228 -12.38 -5.64 -3.28
C ASP A 228 -11.26 -5.02 -2.44
N ASN A 229 -10.76 -5.76 -1.45
CA ASN A 229 -9.64 -5.33 -0.62
C ASN A 229 -8.36 -5.18 -1.45
N LEU A 230 -8.00 -6.15 -2.28
CA LEU A 230 -6.80 -6.09 -3.11
C LEU A 230 -6.89 -4.99 -4.18
N ILE A 231 -8.04 -4.82 -4.83
CA ILE A 231 -8.26 -3.73 -5.80
C ILE A 231 -8.06 -2.37 -5.13
N SER A 232 -8.62 -2.18 -3.92
CA SER A 232 -8.49 -0.93 -3.16
C SER A 232 -7.06 -0.70 -2.69
N GLU A 233 -6.42 -1.73 -2.16
CA GLU A 233 -5.07 -1.66 -1.58
C GLU A 233 -4.00 -1.35 -2.63
N PHE A 234 -4.08 -1.99 -3.80
CA PHE A 234 -3.10 -1.84 -4.88
C PHE A 234 -3.50 -0.78 -5.91
N GLY A 235 -4.67 -0.15 -5.76
CA GLY A 235 -5.15 0.86 -6.70
C GLY A 235 -5.46 0.30 -8.09
N LEU A 236 -5.85 -0.98 -8.18
CA LEU A 236 -6.14 -1.64 -9.44
C LEU A 236 -7.43 -1.11 -10.07
N ARG A 237 -7.55 -1.29 -11.38
CA ARG A 237 -8.77 -0.95 -12.10
C ARG A 237 -9.92 -1.84 -11.66
N LYS A 238 -11.07 -1.22 -11.33
CA LYS A 238 -12.30 -1.96 -11.03
C LYS A 238 -12.71 -2.84 -12.21
N ILE A 239 -13.01 -4.09 -11.93
CA ILE A 239 -13.51 -5.06 -12.91
C ILE A 239 -15.02 -5.15 -12.84
N SER A 240 -15.67 -5.51 -13.96
CA SER A 240 -17.13 -5.67 -13.98
C SER A 240 -17.61 -6.86 -13.17
N PRO A 241 -18.82 -6.82 -12.59
CA PRO A 241 -19.36 -7.92 -11.82
C PRO A 241 -19.42 -9.24 -12.63
N SER A 242 -19.81 -9.19 -13.90
CA SER A 242 -19.89 -10.36 -14.77
C SER A 242 -18.52 -10.97 -15.08
N PHE A 243 -17.49 -10.13 -15.27
CA PHE A 243 -16.11 -10.62 -15.45
C PHE A 243 -15.58 -11.27 -14.18
N TRP A 244 -15.83 -10.64 -13.01
CA TRP A 244 -15.46 -11.22 -11.72
C TRP A 244 -16.12 -12.58 -11.50
N GLU A 245 -17.43 -12.68 -11.71
CA GLU A 245 -18.16 -13.93 -11.54
C GLU A 245 -17.59 -15.05 -12.42
N LYS A 246 -17.31 -14.75 -13.68
CA LYS A 246 -16.65 -15.69 -14.59
C LYS A 246 -15.30 -16.16 -14.03
N LYS A 247 -14.42 -15.23 -13.62
CA LYS A 247 -13.07 -15.55 -13.13
C LYS A 247 -13.09 -16.31 -11.81
N ARG A 248 -13.96 -15.94 -10.90
CA ARG A 248 -14.20 -16.68 -9.66
C ARG A 248 -14.66 -18.12 -9.93
N ASN A 249 -15.58 -18.30 -10.84
CA ASN A 249 -16.10 -19.63 -11.17
C ASN A 249 -15.02 -20.49 -11.87
N GLU A 250 -14.22 -19.93 -12.76
CA GLU A 250 -13.04 -20.58 -13.35
C GLU A 250 -12.05 -21.02 -12.25
N PHE A 251 -11.75 -20.14 -11.30
CA PHE A 251 -10.90 -20.44 -10.15
C PHE A 251 -11.44 -21.61 -9.30
N LEU A 252 -12.71 -21.55 -8.91
CA LEU A 252 -13.33 -22.60 -8.10
C LEU A 252 -13.37 -23.95 -8.81
N LYS A 253 -13.64 -23.95 -10.11
CA LYS A 253 -13.58 -25.16 -10.93
C LYS A 253 -12.17 -25.76 -10.93
N HIS A 254 -11.14 -24.93 -11.09
CA HIS A 254 -9.76 -25.40 -11.05
C HIS A 254 -9.39 -26.00 -9.68
N ILE A 255 -9.84 -25.38 -8.58
CA ILE A 255 -9.66 -25.95 -7.22
C ILE A 255 -10.31 -27.32 -7.12
N GLU A 256 -11.52 -27.51 -7.64
CA GLU A 256 -12.22 -28.79 -7.65
C GLU A 256 -11.46 -29.86 -8.49
N GLU A 257 -10.91 -29.47 -9.63
CA GLU A 257 -10.08 -30.36 -10.48
C GLU A 257 -8.80 -30.81 -9.75
N VAL A 258 -8.15 -29.88 -9.00
CA VAL A 258 -6.96 -30.21 -8.20
C VAL A 258 -7.31 -31.17 -7.05
N ILE A 259 -8.45 -30.99 -6.38
CA ILE A 259 -8.92 -31.92 -5.33
C ILE A 259 -9.08 -33.33 -5.91
N GLN A 260 -9.84 -33.46 -7.00
CA GLN A 260 -10.11 -34.75 -7.65
C GLN A 260 -8.81 -35.46 -8.09
N LYS A 261 -7.87 -34.71 -8.66
CA LYS A 261 -6.56 -35.24 -9.05
C LYS A 261 -5.79 -35.80 -7.87
N LYS A 262 -5.73 -35.06 -6.75
CA LYS A 262 -5.01 -35.49 -5.53
C LYS A 262 -5.68 -36.73 -4.89
N GLU A 263 -6.99 -36.78 -4.85
CA GLU A 263 -7.72 -37.94 -4.35
C GLU A 263 -7.45 -39.21 -5.21
N GLN A 264 -7.33 -39.07 -6.54
CA GLN A 264 -6.92 -40.15 -7.42
C GLN A 264 -5.51 -40.64 -7.17
N GLU A 265 -4.55 -39.68 -7.07
CA GLU A 265 -3.14 -39.98 -6.78
C GLU A 265 -2.98 -40.73 -5.43
N GLU A 266 -3.77 -40.37 -4.40
CA GLU A 266 -3.76 -41.02 -3.10
C GLU A 266 -4.34 -42.46 -3.19
N ASN A 267 -5.42 -42.64 -3.96
CA ASN A 267 -6.05 -43.97 -4.17
C ASN A 267 -5.14 -44.91 -4.98
N ASP A 268 -4.40 -44.37 -5.96
CA ASP A 268 -3.48 -45.19 -6.80
C ASP A 268 -2.18 -45.55 -6.05
N ALA A 269 -1.88 -44.90 -4.93
CA ALA A 269 -0.70 -45.17 -4.12
C ALA A 269 -0.92 -46.20 -3.01
N ILE A 270 -2.15 -46.68 -2.82
CA ILE A 270 -2.56 -47.73 -1.84
C ILE A 270 -2.62 -49.10 -2.53
#